data_430acdad18defed67c8c5660a93f0339
#
_entry.id   430acdad18defed67c8c5660a93f0339
#
_cell.length_a   1.000
_cell.length_b   1.000
_cell.length_c   1.000
_cell.angle_alpha   90.00
_cell.angle_beta   90.00
_cell.angle_gamma   90.00
#
_symmetry.space_group_name_H-M   'P 1'
#
loop_
_entity.id
_entity.type
_entity.pdbx_description
1 polymer ?
#
loop_
_entity_poly.entity_id
_entity_poly.type
_entity_poly.pdbx_seq_one_letter_code
_entity_poly.pdbx_strand_id
1 'polypeptide(L)'
;MNTPIPFLSAAISLSLLFTVNPALGAVKPKPLPGVTAADLSTNLENRSWKCSKTQKANANATTFNCSSKDKTANVVVWGASANDITWITVNSKTKISYGWPRFIATLPIDGVDPAAAQKWVTTALNAKTSTTKTFGDIKFSVVIGSGIARTLTIAHKNTQQP
;
A
#
# COMPACT_ATOMS: atom_id res chain seq x y z
N MET A 1 42.12 20.62 67.40
CA MET A 1 40.73 20.08 67.54
C MET A 1 39.95 20.44 66.34
N ASN A 2 39.86 19.50 65.39
CA ASN A 2 39.16 19.69 64.14
C ASN A 2 37.90 18.79 64.16
N THR A 3 36.73 19.41 64.16
CA THR A 3 35.44 18.73 64.06
C THR A 3 35.08 18.55 62.57
N PRO A 4 34.72 17.37 62.09
CA PRO A 4 34.23 17.16 60.72
C PRO A 4 32.72 17.46 60.61
N ILE A 5 32.33 18.17 59.57
CA ILE A 5 30.97 18.49 59.17
C ILE A 5 30.41 17.31 58.37
N PRO A 6 29.23 16.78 58.70
CA PRO A 6 28.61 15.72 57.86
C PRO A 6 27.95 16.32 56.67
N PHE A 7 28.33 15.83 55.48
CA PHE A 7 27.61 16.08 54.23
C PHE A 7 26.32 15.27 54.16
N LEU A 8 25.18 15.95 54.16
CA LEU A 8 23.87 15.37 53.89
C LEU A 8 23.72 15.21 52.37
N SER A 9 23.80 14.00 51.87
CA SER A 9 23.47 13.69 50.46
C SER A 9 21.96 13.55 50.33
N ALA A 10 21.33 14.55 49.72
CA ALA A 10 19.94 14.46 49.30
C ALA A 10 19.85 13.71 47.97
N ALA A 11 19.35 12.48 47.97
CA ALA A 11 19.04 11.71 46.79
C ALA A 11 17.71 12.22 46.22
N ILE A 12 17.77 12.95 45.10
CA ILE A 12 16.58 13.35 44.31
C ILE A 12 16.19 12.16 43.43
N SER A 13 15.16 11.42 43.83
CA SER A 13 14.55 10.37 42.99
C SER A 13 13.70 11.02 41.92
N LEU A 14 14.22 11.09 40.68
CA LEU A 14 13.50 11.55 39.51
C LEU A 14 12.60 10.42 39.00
N SER A 15 11.33 10.41 39.43
CA SER A 15 10.31 9.49 38.91
C SER A 15 9.92 9.90 37.52
N LEU A 16 10.47 9.23 36.49
CA LEU A 16 10.03 9.33 35.11
C LEU A 16 8.63 8.69 34.99
N LEU A 17 7.60 9.51 35.00
CA LEU A 17 6.25 9.14 34.60
C LEU A 17 6.24 8.89 33.07
N PHE A 18 6.40 7.64 32.69
CA PHE A 18 6.09 7.20 31.33
C PHE A 18 4.58 7.33 31.14
N THR A 19 4.14 8.40 30.51
CA THR A 19 2.79 8.49 29.97
C THR A 19 2.71 7.50 28.83
N VAL A 20 2.12 6.33 29.09
CA VAL A 20 1.72 5.38 28.05
C VAL A 20 0.63 6.08 27.25
N ASN A 21 1.01 6.66 26.11
CA ASN A 21 0.03 7.10 25.11
C ASN A 21 -0.81 5.89 24.74
N PRO A 22 -2.16 5.93 24.91
CA PRO A 22 -3.01 4.86 24.40
C PRO A 22 -2.72 4.77 22.90
N ALA A 23 -2.24 3.62 22.47
CA ALA A 23 -2.04 3.33 21.06
C ALA A 23 -3.35 3.67 20.35
N LEU A 24 -3.32 4.70 19.51
CA LEU A 24 -4.43 5.02 18.59
C LEU A 24 -4.71 3.72 17.86
N GLY A 25 -5.84 3.08 18.16
CA GLY A 25 -6.20 1.77 17.64
C GLY A 25 -6.00 1.78 16.14
N ALA A 26 -5.13 0.90 15.64
CA ALA A 26 -4.82 0.82 14.21
C ALA A 26 -6.13 0.66 13.45
N VAL A 27 -6.52 1.67 12.66
CA VAL A 27 -7.74 1.63 11.86
C VAL A 27 -7.63 0.43 10.94
N LYS A 28 -8.54 -0.56 11.13
CA LYS A 28 -8.56 -1.76 10.31
C LYS A 28 -8.70 -1.34 8.84
N PRO A 29 -7.81 -1.77 7.93
CA PRO A 29 -7.92 -1.43 6.52
C PRO A 29 -9.26 -1.88 5.97
N LYS A 30 -9.95 -1.00 5.24
CA LYS A 30 -11.20 -1.34 4.57
C LYS A 30 -10.90 -2.05 3.25
N PRO A 31 -11.65 -3.11 2.90
CA PRO A 31 -11.46 -3.79 1.62
C PRO A 31 -11.84 -2.88 0.44
N LEU A 32 -11.28 -3.19 -0.73
CA LEU A 32 -11.68 -2.62 -2.01
C LEU A 32 -12.95 -3.35 -2.47
N PRO A 33 -14.11 -2.66 -2.52
CA PRO A 33 -15.37 -3.33 -2.89
C PRO A 33 -15.40 -3.64 -4.38
N GLY A 34 -16.07 -4.74 -4.77
CA GLY A 34 -16.26 -5.14 -6.17
C GLY A 34 -15.07 -5.91 -6.78
N VAL A 35 -13.96 -6.07 -6.09
CA VAL A 35 -12.77 -6.77 -6.61
C VAL A 35 -12.28 -7.83 -5.64
N THR A 36 -12.02 -9.04 -6.14
CA THR A 36 -11.39 -10.12 -5.37
C THR A 36 -9.99 -10.45 -5.89
N ALA A 37 -9.16 -11.02 -5.03
CA ALA A 37 -7.82 -11.47 -5.43
C ALA A 37 -7.91 -12.63 -6.44
N ALA A 38 -8.94 -13.49 -6.33
CA ALA A 38 -9.17 -14.60 -7.24
C ALA A 38 -9.47 -14.09 -8.65
N ASP A 39 -10.41 -13.14 -8.80
CA ASP A 39 -10.76 -12.56 -10.10
C ASP A 39 -9.56 -11.86 -10.73
N LEU A 40 -8.82 -11.09 -9.92
CA LEU A 40 -7.66 -10.36 -10.40
C LEU A 40 -6.55 -11.33 -10.86
N SER A 41 -6.23 -12.36 -10.08
CA SER A 41 -5.21 -13.35 -10.46
C SER A 41 -5.61 -14.10 -11.72
N THR A 42 -6.85 -14.58 -11.82
CA THR A 42 -7.37 -15.25 -13.01
C THR A 42 -7.29 -14.36 -14.26
N ASN A 43 -7.69 -13.08 -14.12
CA ASN A 43 -7.57 -12.11 -15.23
C ASN A 43 -6.13 -11.89 -15.68
N LEU A 44 -5.17 -11.87 -14.76
CA LEU A 44 -3.76 -11.72 -15.10
C LEU A 44 -3.17 -13.00 -15.70
N GLU A 45 -3.50 -14.18 -15.17
CA GLU A 45 -3.08 -15.48 -15.68
C GLU A 45 -3.57 -15.72 -17.11
N ASN A 46 -4.82 -15.34 -17.43
CA ASN A 46 -5.36 -15.35 -18.80
C ASN A 46 -4.59 -14.45 -19.76
N ARG A 47 -3.77 -13.53 -19.25
CA ARG A 47 -2.86 -12.65 -20.00
C ARG A 47 -1.40 -13.10 -19.90
N SER A 48 -1.18 -14.38 -19.62
CA SER A 48 0.16 -14.99 -19.50
C SER A 48 1.03 -14.44 -18.36
N TRP A 49 0.41 -13.90 -17.31
CA TRP A 49 1.13 -13.58 -16.08
C TRP A 49 1.32 -14.83 -15.25
N LYS A 50 2.36 -14.82 -14.42
CA LYS A 50 2.60 -15.85 -13.41
C LYS A 50 2.21 -15.31 -12.05
N CYS A 51 1.18 -15.90 -11.45
CA CYS A 51 0.71 -15.55 -10.11
C CYS A 51 1.14 -16.59 -9.08
N SER A 52 1.51 -16.14 -7.89
CA SER A 52 1.81 -16.98 -6.74
C SER A 52 1.11 -16.44 -5.50
N LYS A 53 0.58 -17.34 -4.67
CA LYS A 53 0.17 -16.99 -3.31
C LYS A 53 1.45 -16.74 -2.54
N THR A 54 1.68 -15.50 -2.11
CA THR A 54 2.78 -15.21 -1.21
C THR A 54 2.39 -15.63 0.21
N GLN A 55 3.38 -16.10 0.96
CA GLN A 55 3.19 -16.46 2.36
C GLN A 55 2.70 -15.23 3.15
N LYS A 56 2.00 -15.46 4.26
CA LYS A 56 1.53 -14.43 5.17
C LYS A 56 2.68 -13.46 5.48
N ALA A 57 2.55 -12.21 5.06
CA ALA A 57 3.53 -11.17 5.39
C ALA A 57 3.51 -10.86 6.90
N ASN A 58 2.34 -11.04 7.53
CA ASN A 58 2.12 -11.08 8.98
C ASN A 58 0.84 -11.88 9.24
N ALA A 59 0.51 -12.15 10.50
CA ALA A 59 -0.55 -13.10 10.91
C ALA A 59 -1.94 -12.83 10.28
N ASN A 60 -2.17 -11.66 9.68
CA ASN A 60 -3.51 -11.21 9.24
C ASN A 60 -3.57 -10.75 7.78
N ALA A 61 -2.49 -10.84 7.00
CA ALA A 61 -2.51 -10.38 5.61
C ALA A 61 -2.11 -11.50 4.64
N THR A 62 -3.00 -11.83 3.71
CA THR A 62 -2.70 -12.70 2.58
C THR A 62 -2.26 -11.81 1.43
N THR A 63 -1.12 -12.13 0.82
CA THR A 63 -0.64 -11.42 -0.35
C THR A 63 -0.61 -12.31 -1.57
N PHE A 64 -0.96 -11.75 -2.72
CA PHE A 64 -0.74 -12.36 -4.02
C PHE A 64 0.29 -11.53 -4.76
N ASN A 65 1.17 -12.20 -5.50
CA ASN A 65 2.14 -11.55 -6.34
C ASN A 65 2.07 -12.15 -7.75
N CYS A 66 1.82 -11.31 -8.72
CA CYS A 66 1.80 -11.70 -10.12
C CYS A 66 2.88 -10.93 -10.88
N SER A 67 3.61 -11.62 -11.75
CA SER A 67 4.64 -11.01 -12.60
C SER A 67 4.30 -11.18 -14.06
N SER A 68 4.49 -10.14 -14.87
CA SER A 68 4.40 -10.23 -16.33
C SER A 68 5.43 -11.20 -16.89
N LYS A 69 5.15 -11.78 -18.06
CA LYS A 69 6.04 -12.76 -18.72
C LYS A 69 7.46 -12.21 -18.91
N ASP A 70 7.57 -10.95 -19.29
CA ASP A 70 8.84 -10.23 -19.52
C ASP A 70 9.45 -9.62 -18.25
N LYS A 71 8.82 -9.82 -17.08
CA LYS A 71 9.25 -9.29 -15.78
C LYS A 71 9.41 -7.76 -15.71
N THR A 72 8.80 -7.03 -16.65
CA THR A 72 8.82 -5.56 -16.67
C THR A 72 7.75 -4.95 -15.78
N ALA A 73 6.75 -5.74 -15.38
CA ALA A 73 5.72 -5.34 -14.44
C ALA A 73 5.44 -6.44 -13.40
N ASN A 74 5.02 -6.02 -12.20
CA ASN A 74 4.43 -6.90 -11.21
C ASN A 74 3.23 -6.26 -10.53
N VAL A 75 2.29 -7.09 -10.09
CA VAL A 75 1.12 -6.72 -9.31
C VAL A 75 1.20 -7.42 -7.97
N VAL A 76 1.12 -6.65 -6.90
CA VAL A 76 1.03 -7.18 -5.52
C VAL A 76 -0.33 -6.80 -4.96
N VAL A 77 -1.03 -7.79 -4.42
CA VAL A 77 -2.37 -7.64 -3.84
C VAL A 77 -2.31 -7.98 -2.37
N TRP A 78 -2.80 -7.10 -1.53
CA TRP A 78 -2.84 -7.25 -0.09
C TRP A 78 -4.29 -7.33 0.39
N GLY A 79 -4.52 -8.13 1.42
CA GLY A 79 -5.84 -8.23 2.04
C GLY A 79 -5.89 -9.24 3.17
N ALA A 80 -6.98 -9.22 3.92
CA ALA A 80 -7.22 -10.16 5.01
C ALA A 80 -7.54 -11.56 4.49
N SER A 81 -8.10 -11.66 3.28
CA SER A 81 -8.42 -12.91 2.59
C SER A 81 -8.42 -12.71 1.07
N ALA A 82 -8.67 -13.78 0.31
CA ALA A 82 -8.82 -13.70 -1.15
C ALA A 82 -10.00 -12.82 -1.60
N ASN A 83 -10.99 -12.65 -0.74
CA ASN A 83 -12.19 -11.84 -1.03
C ASN A 83 -12.13 -10.44 -0.41
N ASP A 84 -11.19 -10.21 0.52
CA ASP A 84 -11.06 -8.95 1.25
C ASP A 84 -9.72 -8.30 0.95
N ILE A 85 -9.52 -7.88 -0.29
CA ILE A 85 -8.31 -7.16 -0.66
C ILE A 85 -8.41 -5.70 -0.20
N THR A 86 -7.35 -5.20 0.41
CA THR A 86 -7.31 -3.85 0.98
C THR A 86 -6.52 -2.87 0.13
N TRP A 87 -5.58 -3.37 -0.68
CA TRP A 87 -4.90 -2.56 -1.69
C TRP A 87 -4.25 -3.40 -2.79
N ILE A 88 -4.03 -2.75 -3.91
CA ILE A 88 -3.35 -3.28 -5.08
C ILE A 88 -2.19 -2.36 -5.39
N THR A 89 -1.00 -2.94 -5.60
CA THR A 89 0.18 -2.21 -6.07
C THR A 89 0.62 -2.77 -7.41
N VAL A 90 0.83 -1.89 -8.39
CA VAL A 90 1.34 -2.24 -9.72
C VAL A 90 2.65 -1.52 -9.95
N ASN A 91 3.74 -2.26 -10.08
CA ASN A 91 5.04 -1.71 -10.42
C ASN A 91 5.30 -1.90 -11.91
N SER A 92 5.72 -0.84 -12.58
CA SER A 92 6.10 -0.83 -14.01
C SER A 92 7.51 -0.29 -14.14
N LYS A 93 8.39 -1.07 -14.75
CA LYS A 93 9.82 -0.74 -14.91
C LYS A 93 10.12 -0.02 -16.22
N THR A 94 9.23 -0.11 -17.20
CA THR A 94 9.40 0.43 -18.56
C THR A 94 8.14 1.16 -19.02
N LYS A 95 8.26 2.05 -20.01
CA LYS A 95 7.11 2.72 -20.60
C LYS A 95 6.13 1.75 -21.28
N ILE A 96 6.63 0.65 -21.85
CA ILE A 96 5.81 -0.40 -22.47
C ILE A 96 4.91 -1.03 -21.42
N SER A 97 5.44 -1.28 -20.22
CA SER A 97 4.67 -1.87 -19.12
C SER A 97 3.64 -0.94 -18.49
N TYR A 98 3.57 0.36 -18.87
CA TYR A 98 2.52 1.28 -18.41
C TYR A 98 1.09 0.90 -18.85
N GLY A 99 0.96 -0.01 -19.79
CA GLY A 99 -0.31 -0.63 -20.13
C GLY A 99 -0.97 -1.33 -18.92
N TRP A 100 -0.18 -1.89 -18.02
CA TRP A 100 -0.67 -2.65 -16.90
C TRP A 100 -1.32 -1.80 -15.79
N PRO A 101 -0.69 -0.71 -15.28
CA PRO A 101 -1.40 0.21 -14.38
C PRO A 101 -2.68 0.78 -14.99
N ARG A 102 -2.70 1.06 -16.30
CA ARG A 102 -3.91 1.52 -17.01
C ARG A 102 -5.01 0.46 -17.00
N PHE A 103 -4.65 -0.81 -17.26
CA PHE A 103 -5.58 -1.92 -17.19
C PHE A 103 -6.10 -2.12 -15.75
N ILE A 104 -5.24 -2.12 -14.74
CA ILE A 104 -5.65 -2.26 -13.34
C ILE A 104 -6.56 -1.12 -12.89
N ALA A 105 -6.39 0.09 -13.44
CA ALA A 105 -7.28 1.21 -13.16
C ALA A 105 -8.70 1.03 -13.72
N THR A 106 -8.94 0.05 -14.60
CA THR A 106 -10.28 -0.29 -15.11
C THR A 106 -11.00 -1.39 -14.35
N LEU A 107 -10.41 -1.87 -13.25
CA LEU A 107 -11.09 -2.86 -12.41
C LEU A 107 -12.45 -2.32 -11.91
N PRO A 108 -13.46 -3.19 -11.78
CA PRO A 108 -14.80 -2.80 -11.35
C PRO A 108 -14.85 -2.55 -9.83
N ILE A 109 -14.15 -1.52 -9.38
CA ILE A 109 -14.16 -1.11 -7.97
C ILE A 109 -15.41 -0.26 -7.75
N ASP A 110 -16.27 -0.65 -6.81
CA ASP A 110 -17.50 0.07 -6.55
C ASP A 110 -17.22 1.53 -6.14
N GLY A 111 -17.96 2.45 -6.71
CA GLY A 111 -17.80 3.89 -6.49
C GLY A 111 -16.66 4.54 -7.30
N VAL A 112 -16.00 3.81 -8.19
CA VAL A 112 -14.99 4.32 -9.11
C VAL A 112 -15.52 4.25 -10.54
N ASP A 113 -15.49 5.37 -11.28
CA ASP A 113 -15.67 5.35 -12.74
C ASP A 113 -14.37 4.84 -13.39
N PRO A 114 -14.40 3.65 -14.04
CA PRO A 114 -13.20 3.05 -14.61
C PRO A 114 -12.58 3.91 -15.73
N ALA A 115 -13.37 4.60 -16.53
CA ALA A 115 -12.89 5.44 -17.62
C ALA A 115 -12.18 6.69 -17.08
N ALA A 116 -12.74 7.33 -16.06
CA ALA A 116 -12.12 8.47 -15.39
C ALA A 116 -10.84 8.07 -14.65
N ALA A 117 -10.82 6.91 -13.98
CA ALA A 117 -9.64 6.37 -13.31
C ALA A 117 -8.51 6.07 -14.31
N GLN A 118 -8.83 5.37 -15.43
CA GLN A 118 -7.86 5.05 -16.47
C GLN A 118 -7.27 6.32 -17.11
N LYS A 119 -8.12 7.31 -17.43
CA LYS A 119 -7.67 8.61 -17.98
C LYS A 119 -6.71 9.29 -17.04
N TRP A 120 -7.05 9.37 -15.75
CA TRP A 120 -6.18 9.99 -14.75
C TRP A 120 -4.85 9.22 -14.59
N VAL A 121 -4.88 7.90 -14.46
CA VAL A 121 -3.67 7.07 -14.35
C VAL A 121 -2.78 7.26 -15.58
N THR A 122 -3.35 7.34 -16.78
CA THR A 122 -2.60 7.59 -18.02
C THR A 122 -1.83 8.91 -17.94
N THR A 123 -2.45 9.97 -17.44
CA THR A 123 -1.80 11.28 -17.25
C THR A 123 -0.73 11.21 -16.14
N ALA A 124 -1.07 10.58 -15.01
CA ALA A 124 -0.19 10.44 -13.85
C ALA A 124 1.10 9.66 -14.15
N LEU A 125 1.03 8.60 -14.96
CA LEU A 125 2.20 7.80 -15.38
C LEU A 125 3.21 8.62 -16.21
N ASN A 126 2.77 9.67 -16.88
CA ASN A 126 3.62 10.56 -17.68
C ASN A 126 4.03 11.84 -16.92
N ALA A 127 3.55 12.02 -15.69
CA ALA A 127 3.91 13.19 -14.87
C ALA A 127 5.38 13.15 -14.45
N LYS A 128 5.91 14.31 -14.09
CA LYS A 128 7.29 14.47 -13.55
C LYS A 128 7.35 14.31 -12.03
N THR A 129 6.22 14.39 -11.35
CA THR A 129 6.10 14.30 -9.89
C THR A 129 5.06 13.25 -9.51
N SER A 130 5.27 12.60 -8.37
CA SER A 130 4.27 11.69 -7.78
C SER A 130 2.96 12.43 -7.54
N THR A 131 1.84 11.76 -7.79
CA THR A 131 0.52 12.38 -7.73
C THR A 131 -0.51 11.39 -7.18
N THR A 132 -1.56 11.94 -6.58
CA THR A 132 -2.63 11.16 -5.96
C THR A 132 -3.98 11.76 -6.35
N LYS A 133 -4.99 10.91 -6.54
CA LYS A 133 -6.38 11.29 -6.75
C LYS A 133 -7.31 10.32 -6.04
N THR A 134 -8.40 10.84 -5.51
CA THR A 134 -9.46 10.03 -4.89
C THR A 134 -10.69 10.02 -5.80
N PHE A 135 -11.26 8.83 -6.00
CA PHE A 135 -12.54 8.59 -6.65
C PHE A 135 -13.47 7.97 -5.60
N GLY A 136 -14.48 8.73 -5.17
CA GLY A 136 -15.30 8.32 -4.01
C GLY A 136 -14.44 8.10 -2.76
N ASP A 137 -14.44 6.88 -2.27
CA ASP A 137 -13.62 6.46 -1.11
C ASP A 137 -12.29 5.80 -1.48
N ILE A 138 -12.00 5.65 -2.77
CA ILE A 138 -10.82 4.94 -3.27
C ILE A 138 -9.75 5.92 -3.70
N LYS A 139 -8.56 5.76 -3.13
CA LYS A 139 -7.37 6.56 -3.43
C LYS A 139 -6.49 5.83 -4.43
N PHE A 140 -6.15 6.53 -5.50
CA PHE A 140 -5.16 6.14 -6.49
C PHE A 140 -3.92 7.01 -6.30
N SER A 141 -2.76 6.39 -6.21
CA SER A 141 -1.47 7.10 -6.08
C SER A 141 -0.50 6.57 -7.13
N VAL A 142 0.10 7.46 -7.89
CA VAL A 142 1.21 7.12 -8.79
C VAL A 142 2.48 7.71 -8.22
N VAL A 143 3.40 6.84 -7.84
CA VAL A 143 4.72 7.21 -7.31
C VAL A 143 5.75 7.05 -8.42
N ILE A 144 6.60 8.07 -8.55
CA ILE A 144 7.71 8.10 -9.49
C ILE A 144 8.93 7.47 -8.82
N GLY A 145 9.38 6.35 -9.36
CA GLY A 145 10.63 5.71 -8.98
C GLY A 145 11.83 6.32 -9.73
N SER A 146 12.96 5.63 -9.65
CA SER A 146 14.15 6.03 -10.41
C SER A 146 13.91 5.89 -11.92
N GLY A 147 14.31 6.91 -12.67
CA GLY A 147 14.16 6.94 -14.12
C GLY A 147 12.69 6.88 -14.57
N ILE A 148 12.37 5.84 -15.34
CA ILE A 148 11.02 5.62 -15.90
C ILE A 148 10.15 4.68 -15.07
N ALA A 149 10.65 4.15 -13.95
CA ALA A 149 9.85 3.27 -13.10
C ALA A 149 8.65 4.02 -12.48
N ARG A 150 7.49 3.36 -12.45
CA ARG A 150 6.25 3.90 -11.88
C ARG A 150 5.56 2.84 -11.03
N THR A 151 5.01 3.28 -9.91
CA THR A 151 4.19 2.45 -9.03
C THR A 151 2.81 3.06 -8.92
N LEU A 152 1.78 2.34 -9.36
CA LEU A 152 0.39 2.66 -9.05
C LEU A 152 -0.02 1.91 -7.80
N THR A 153 -0.61 2.60 -6.85
CA THR A 153 -1.28 2.00 -5.68
C THR A 153 -2.74 2.39 -5.66
N ILE A 154 -3.62 1.43 -5.41
CA ILE A 154 -5.06 1.60 -5.24
C ILE A 154 -5.44 1.07 -3.87
N ALA A 155 -6.08 1.89 -3.04
CA ALA A 155 -6.52 1.53 -1.70
C ALA A 155 -7.71 2.39 -1.27
N HIS A 156 -8.43 1.96 -0.23
CA HIS A 156 -9.38 2.85 0.43
C HIS A 156 -8.65 4.08 1.01
N LYS A 157 -9.23 5.29 0.90
CA LYS A 157 -8.59 6.56 1.27
C LYS A 157 -8.01 6.61 2.69
N ASN A 158 -8.59 5.84 3.62
CA ASN A 158 -8.17 5.76 5.02
C ASN A 158 -7.22 4.58 5.30
N THR A 159 -6.83 3.81 4.29
CA THR A 159 -5.88 2.70 4.46
C THR A 159 -4.47 3.27 4.58
N GLN A 160 -3.82 2.99 5.69
CA GLN A 160 -2.38 3.23 5.83
C GLN A 160 -1.64 2.09 5.11
N GLN A 161 -0.69 2.46 4.26
CA GLN A 161 0.21 1.49 3.66
C GLN A 161 1.16 0.96 4.74
N PRO A 162 1.52 -0.33 4.71
CA PRO A 162 2.46 -0.91 5.66
C PRO A 162 3.87 -0.35 5.48
#